data_6b28250b58e84a56d0d786444c744a37
#
_entry.id   6b28250b58e84a56d0d786444c744a37
#
_cell.length_a   1.000
_cell.length_b   1.000
_cell.length_c   1.000
_cell.angle_alpha   90.00
_cell.angle_beta   90.00
_cell.angle_gamma   90.00
#
_symmetry.space_group_name_H-M   'P 1'
#
loop_
_entity.id
_entity.type
_entity.pdbx_description
1 polymer ?
#
loop_
_entity_poly.entity_id
_entity_poly.type
_entity_poly.pdbx_seq_one_letter_code
_entity_poly.pdbx_strand_id
1 'polypeptide(L)'
;LLSRGLGDVYKRQPERVLNSLSEHSKDASYKFERLYRILFNEEMFYVAYQRIYAKEGNMTKGSDGQTIDNMSLKRIEKLIDTLKDETYQPQPSKRVYIPKKNGKKRPLGVPTFNDKLIQEVVRMVLEAIYEGNFEYTSHGFRPNRSCHTALTHIQKEFNGAKWFVEGDIKGFFDNIDHDVLVSIMQERIADERFLRLIRKFLKAGYIEDWKYNNTYSGTPQGGIISPILANIYLDRFDKYMKEYISHFDKGKERAHNKEYCCLNTKTVNLRK
;
A
#
# COMPACT_ATOMS: atom_id res chain seq x y z
N LEU A 1 15.21 39.13 7.23
CA LEU A 1 15.10 37.93 8.09
C LEU A 1 13.69 37.35 8.10
N LEU A 2 12.62 38.14 8.10
CA LEU A 2 11.21 37.68 8.06
C LEU A 2 10.84 37.00 6.75
N SER A 3 11.38 37.45 5.61
CA SER A 3 11.06 36.85 4.28
C SER A 3 11.63 35.44 4.10
N ARG A 4 12.77 35.10 4.72
CA ARG A 4 13.34 33.76 4.70
C ARG A 4 12.51 32.77 5.51
N GLY A 5 11.99 33.17 6.68
CA GLY A 5 11.16 32.30 7.53
C GLY A 5 9.83 31.93 6.89
N LEU A 6 9.12 32.88 6.26
CA LEU A 6 7.85 32.64 5.55
C LEU A 6 8.04 31.72 4.33
N GLY A 7 9.12 31.90 3.57
CA GLY A 7 9.43 31.03 2.44
C GLY A 7 9.70 29.56 2.83
N ASP A 8 10.35 29.34 3.98
CA ASP A 8 10.64 28.00 4.48
C ASP A 8 9.39 27.31 5.05
N VAL A 9 8.54 28.03 5.78
CA VAL A 9 7.23 27.54 6.26
C VAL A 9 6.36 27.15 5.08
N TYR A 10 6.30 28.01 4.04
CA TYR A 10 5.50 27.75 2.84
C TYR A 10 6.00 26.54 2.05
N LYS A 11 7.32 26.29 2.02
CA LYS A 11 7.90 25.09 1.37
C LYS A 11 7.61 23.79 2.11
N ARG A 12 7.32 23.85 3.41
CA ARG A 12 7.08 22.66 4.26
C ARG A 12 5.61 22.28 4.38
N GLN A 13 4.68 23.01 3.76
CA GLN A 13 3.26 22.64 3.77
C GLN A 13 3.06 21.23 3.21
N PRO A 14 2.32 20.35 3.89
CA PRO A 14 2.11 18.96 3.50
C PRO A 14 1.65 18.78 2.05
N GLU A 15 0.70 19.57 1.60
CA GLU A 15 0.16 19.51 0.24
C GLU A 15 1.25 19.77 -0.81
N ARG A 16 2.11 20.75 -0.58
CA ARG A 16 3.20 21.06 -1.52
C ARG A 16 4.23 19.95 -1.59
N VAL A 17 4.57 19.37 -0.42
CA VAL A 17 5.49 18.24 -0.36
C VAL A 17 4.91 17.07 -1.14
N LEU A 18 3.66 16.70 -0.89
CA LEU A 18 3.00 15.58 -1.53
C LEU A 18 2.78 15.83 -3.05
N ASN A 19 2.39 17.04 -3.45
CA ASN A 19 2.24 17.40 -4.85
C ASN A 19 3.59 17.35 -5.58
N SER A 20 4.68 17.82 -4.96
CA SER A 20 6.02 17.71 -5.54
C SER A 20 6.43 16.26 -5.76
N LEU A 21 6.15 15.36 -4.80
CA LEU A 21 6.41 13.93 -4.98
C LEU A 21 5.58 13.35 -6.14
N SER A 22 4.30 13.72 -6.23
CA SER A 22 3.42 13.26 -7.29
C SER A 22 3.87 13.77 -8.68
N GLU A 23 4.35 15.00 -8.78
CA GLU A 23 4.90 15.52 -10.05
C GLU A 23 6.16 14.76 -10.47
N HIS A 24 7.13 14.57 -9.56
CA HIS A 24 8.34 13.79 -9.87
C HIS A 24 8.03 12.33 -10.17
N SER A 25 6.94 11.78 -9.63
CA SER A 25 6.56 10.39 -9.87
C SER A 25 6.15 10.09 -11.32
N LYS A 26 5.79 11.13 -12.10
CA LYS A 26 5.47 11.00 -13.52
C LYS A 26 6.67 10.57 -14.37
N ASP A 27 7.88 10.88 -13.92
CA ASP A 27 9.10 10.38 -14.51
C ASP A 27 9.43 9.00 -13.91
N ALA A 28 9.33 7.95 -14.72
CA ALA A 28 9.60 6.58 -14.29
C ALA A 28 11.07 6.36 -13.88
N SER A 29 12.00 7.16 -14.38
CA SER A 29 13.44 7.07 -14.07
C SER A 29 13.83 7.80 -12.78
N TYR A 30 12.94 8.68 -12.28
CA TYR A 30 13.22 9.48 -11.09
C TYR A 30 13.30 8.62 -9.84
N LYS A 31 14.41 8.76 -9.11
CA LYS A 31 14.62 8.10 -7.81
C LYS A 31 14.43 9.09 -6.68
N PHE A 32 13.56 8.72 -5.75
CA PHE A 32 13.24 9.55 -4.60
C PHE A 32 14.31 9.39 -3.52
N GLU A 33 14.94 10.49 -3.19
CA GLU A 33 15.89 10.63 -2.09
C GLU A 33 15.28 11.46 -0.95
N ARG A 34 15.84 11.35 0.25
CA ARG A 34 15.49 12.17 1.42
C ARG A 34 14.02 12.13 1.84
N LEU A 35 13.30 11.06 1.53
CA LEU A 35 11.90 10.85 1.95
C LEU A 35 11.78 10.79 3.48
N TYR A 36 12.78 10.21 4.14
CA TYR A 36 12.81 10.09 5.60
C TYR A 36 12.73 11.45 6.30
N ARG A 37 13.27 12.52 5.68
CA ARG A 37 13.20 13.87 6.22
C ARG A 37 11.78 14.45 6.27
N ILE A 38 10.85 13.93 5.48
CA ILE A 38 9.43 14.33 5.51
C ILE A 38 8.82 13.97 6.86
N LEU A 39 9.29 12.91 7.51
CA LEU A 39 8.88 12.49 8.84
C LEU A 39 9.34 13.45 9.98
N PHE A 40 10.12 14.49 9.67
CA PHE A 40 10.51 15.51 10.63
C PHE A 40 9.59 16.75 10.58
N ASN A 41 8.61 16.73 9.69
CA ASN A 41 7.67 17.82 9.51
C ASN A 41 6.44 17.61 10.38
N GLU A 42 6.26 18.43 11.41
CA GLU A 42 5.12 18.36 12.33
C GLU A 42 3.77 18.49 11.62
N GLU A 43 3.68 19.34 10.60
CA GLU A 43 2.45 19.53 9.83
C GLU A 43 1.95 18.23 9.16
N MET A 44 2.87 17.34 8.76
CA MET A 44 2.51 16.03 8.23
C MET A 44 1.79 15.18 9.29
N PHE A 45 2.19 15.28 10.56
CA PHE A 45 1.53 14.56 11.65
C PHE A 45 0.17 15.14 12.00
N TYR A 46 -0.03 16.47 11.86
CA TYR A 46 -1.37 17.06 12.01
C TYR A 46 -2.33 16.56 10.96
N VAL A 47 -1.91 16.52 9.71
CA VAL A 47 -2.72 15.95 8.62
C VAL A 47 -2.97 14.46 8.85
N ALA A 48 -1.95 13.70 9.28
CA ALA A 48 -2.10 12.29 9.62
C ALA A 48 -3.11 12.09 10.75
N TYR A 49 -3.04 12.89 11.80
CA TYR A 49 -4.01 12.86 12.90
C TYR A 49 -5.43 13.12 12.43
N GLN A 50 -5.66 14.17 11.62
CA GLN A 50 -6.98 14.49 11.07
C GLN A 50 -7.55 13.34 10.25
N ARG A 51 -6.72 12.70 9.40
CA ARG A 51 -7.12 11.56 8.58
C ARG A 51 -7.47 10.32 9.39
N ILE A 52 -6.75 10.07 10.49
CA ILE A 52 -7.05 8.96 11.40
C ILE A 52 -8.33 9.27 12.20
N TYR A 53 -8.47 10.50 12.69
CA TYR A 53 -9.62 10.93 13.49
C TYR A 53 -10.94 10.79 12.75
N ALA A 54 -10.96 11.07 11.46
CA ALA A 54 -12.14 10.99 10.62
C ALA A 54 -12.60 9.53 10.32
N LYS A 55 -11.82 8.51 10.70
CA LYS A 55 -12.15 7.10 10.39
C LYS A 55 -12.84 6.41 11.55
N GLU A 56 -13.79 5.52 11.22
CA GLU A 56 -14.36 4.57 12.19
C GLU A 56 -13.24 3.71 12.81
N GLY A 57 -13.38 3.38 14.10
CA GLY A 57 -12.37 2.61 14.84
C GLY A 57 -11.15 3.41 15.29
N ASN A 58 -11.16 4.75 15.14
CA ASN A 58 -10.11 5.65 15.61
C ASN A 58 -9.78 5.44 17.10
N MET A 59 -10.80 5.15 17.93
CA MET A 59 -10.68 4.91 19.38
C MET A 59 -10.19 3.51 19.76
N THR A 60 -9.93 2.63 18.77
CA THR A 60 -9.47 1.27 19.07
C THR A 60 -8.05 1.29 19.65
N LYS A 61 -7.92 0.76 20.87
CA LYS A 61 -6.66 0.69 21.63
C LYS A 61 -5.68 -0.32 21.01
N GLY A 62 -4.45 0.11 20.80
CA GLY A 62 -3.33 -0.76 20.42
C GLY A 62 -2.83 -1.60 21.60
N SER A 63 -1.61 -2.15 21.46
CA SER A 63 -0.93 -2.92 22.53
C SER A 63 -0.54 -2.06 23.74
N ASP A 64 -0.36 -0.74 23.54
CA ASP A 64 -0.05 0.25 24.58
C ASP A 64 -1.29 0.75 25.35
N GLY A 65 -2.48 0.31 24.98
CA GLY A 65 -3.75 0.72 25.59
C GLY A 65 -4.17 2.17 25.32
N GLN A 66 -3.42 2.92 24.50
CA GLN A 66 -3.69 4.32 24.20
C GLN A 66 -4.66 4.47 23.04
N THR A 67 -5.40 5.60 23.06
CA THR A 67 -6.35 5.98 22.01
C THR A 67 -5.91 7.28 21.33
N ILE A 68 -6.65 7.71 20.32
CA ILE A 68 -6.44 8.96 19.60
C ILE A 68 -6.55 10.20 20.51
N ASP A 69 -7.29 10.13 21.62
CA ASP A 69 -7.47 11.23 22.58
C ASP A 69 -6.16 11.59 23.33
N ASN A 70 -5.17 10.70 23.30
CA ASN A 70 -3.86 10.95 23.89
C ASN A 70 -2.97 11.86 23.02
N MET A 71 -3.54 12.52 22.00
CA MET A 71 -2.80 13.43 21.13
C MET A 71 -2.34 14.69 21.84
N SER A 72 -1.09 15.10 21.63
CA SER A 72 -0.54 16.38 22.08
C SER A 72 0.63 16.81 21.19
N LEU A 73 0.92 18.12 21.17
CA LEU A 73 2.08 18.66 20.43
C LEU A 73 3.39 18.06 20.93
N LYS A 74 3.57 18.00 22.24
CA LYS A 74 4.76 17.38 22.88
C LYS A 74 4.95 15.91 22.47
N ARG A 75 3.85 15.21 22.20
CA ARG A 75 3.93 13.82 21.72
C ARG A 75 4.51 13.76 20.32
N ILE A 76 4.07 14.66 19.42
CA ILE A 76 4.60 14.73 18.06
C ILE A 76 6.08 15.09 18.09
N GLU A 77 6.47 16.14 18.85
CA GLU A 77 7.87 16.54 19.00
C GLU A 77 8.75 15.37 19.45
N LYS A 78 8.35 14.70 20.54
CA LYS A 78 9.06 13.51 21.03
C LYS A 78 9.15 12.39 20.00
N LEU A 79 8.08 12.17 19.24
CA LEU A 79 8.05 11.16 18.20
C LEU A 79 9.01 11.50 17.06
N ILE A 80 9.02 12.76 16.64
CA ILE A 80 9.95 13.27 15.63
C ILE A 80 11.40 13.15 16.11
N ASP A 81 11.70 13.43 17.36
CA ASP A 81 13.05 13.27 17.90
C ASP A 81 13.52 11.82 17.81
N THR A 82 12.69 10.85 18.20
CA THR A 82 13.04 9.43 18.04
C THR A 82 13.23 9.00 16.58
N LEU A 83 12.55 9.67 15.64
CA LEU A 83 12.77 9.44 14.20
C LEU A 83 14.06 10.07 13.71
N LYS A 84 14.40 11.30 14.17
CA LYS A 84 15.69 11.96 13.83
C LYS A 84 16.89 11.12 14.24
N ASP A 85 16.83 10.55 15.46
CA ASP A 85 17.89 9.74 16.04
C ASP A 85 17.87 8.28 15.54
N GLU A 86 16.89 7.89 14.70
CA GLU A 86 16.63 6.51 14.24
C GLU A 86 16.40 5.50 15.38
N THR A 87 16.16 5.96 16.60
CA THR A 87 15.88 5.12 17.78
C THR A 87 14.46 4.59 17.80
N TYR A 88 13.57 5.14 16.96
CA TYR A 88 12.19 4.67 16.88
C TYR A 88 12.09 3.19 16.53
N GLN A 89 11.31 2.46 17.36
CA GLN A 89 10.99 1.05 17.14
C GLN A 89 9.47 0.89 17.16
N PRO A 90 8.85 0.40 16.07
CA PRO A 90 7.45 0.06 16.03
C PRO A 90 7.11 -0.97 17.11
N GLN A 91 5.95 -0.80 17.74
CA GLN A 91 5.46 -1.75 18.73
C GLN A 91 4.69 -2.90 18.05
N PRO A 92 4.68 -4.09 18.64
CA PRO A 92 3.86 -5.19 18.14
C PRO A 92 2.38 -4.81 18.07
N SER A 93 1.72 -5.14 16.98
CA SER A 93 0.29 -4.90 16.83
C SER A 93 -0.52 -5.83 17.75
N LYS A 94 -1.58 -5.31 18.38
CA LYS A 94 -2.51 -6.14 19.14
C LYS A 94 -3.40 -6.92 18.18
N ARG A 95 -3.38 -8.27 18.26
CA ARG A 95 -4.25 -9.11 17.45
C ARG A 95 -5.65 -9.18 18.05
N VAL A 96 -6.65 -8.91 17.22
CA VAL A 96 -8.07 -9.07 17.54
C VAL A 96 -8.75 -9.86 16.42
N TYR A 97 -9.86 -10.52 16.73
CA TYR A 97 -10.57 -11.35 15.78
C TYR A 97 -11.95 -10.76 15.45
N ILE A 98 -12.22 -10.56 14.16
CA ILE A 98 -13.51 -10.09 13.66
C ILE A 98 -14.27 -11.28 13.07
N PRO A 99 -15.55 -11.54 13.46
CA PRO A 99 -16.35 -12.62 12.88
C PRO A 99 -16.66 -12.32 11.41
N LYS A 100 -16.54 -13.35 10.56
CA LYS A 100 -17.00 -13.32 9.16
C LYS A 100 -18.44 -13.87 9.06
N LYS A 101 -19.16 -13.51 8.00
CA LYS A 101 -20.51 -14.01 7.72
C LYS A 101 -20.61 -15.55 7.66
N ASN A 102 -19.52 -16.23 7.32
CA ASN A 102 -19.43 -17.69 7.24
C ASN A 102 -19.01 -18.37 8.57
N GLY A 103 -19.09 -17.68 9.70
CA GLY A 103 -18.72 -18.20 11.02
C GLY A 103 -17.22 -18.26 11.31
N LYS A 104 -16.35 -18.08 10.30
CA LYS A 104 -14.90 -17.99 10.50
C LYS A 104 -14.50 -16.65 11.10
N LYS A 105 -13.36 -16.61 11.77
CA LYS A 105 -12.79 -15.37 12.33
C LYS A 105 -11.70 -14.84 11.38
N ARG A 106 -11.63 -13.51 11.24
CA ARG A 106 -10.56 -12.81 10.52
C ARG A 106 -9.64 -12.17 11.55
N PRO A 107 -8.33 -12.49 11.57
CA PRO A 107 -7.38 -11.79 12.42
C PRO A 107 -7.20 -10.35 11.91
N LEU A 108 -7.11 -9.40 12.84
CA LEU A 108 -6.82 -8.00 12.58
C LEU A 108 -5.75 -7.54 13.57
N GLY A 109 -4.69 -6.91 13.08
CA GLY A 109 -3.67 -6.27 13.90
C GLY A 109 -4.02 -4.81 14.15
N VAL A 110 -4.07 -4.40 15.41
CA VAL A 110 -4.29 -3.01 15.79
C VAL A 110 -2.97 -2.40 16.24
N PRO A 111 -2.35 -1.50 15.43
CA PRO A 111 -1.12 -0.81 15.82
C PRO A 111 -1.35 0.14 16.99
N THR A 112 -0.27 0.51 17.69
CA THR A 112 -0.31 1.58 18.69
C THR A 112 -0.64 2.93 18.04
N PHE A 113 -1.01 3.91 18.85
CA PHE A 113 -1.37 5.22 18.31
C PHE A 113 -0.16 5.92 17.66
N ASN A 114 1.04 5.80 18.23
CA ASN A 114 2.26 6.31 17.60
C ASN A 114 2.54 5.65 16.25
N ASP A 115 2.42 4.33 16.19
CA ASP A 115 2.60 3.59 14.95
C ASP A 115 1.57 4.02 13.90
N LYS A 116 0.30 4.21 14.30
CA LYS A 116 -0.75 4.72 13.39
C LYS A 116 -0.37 6.07 12.78
N LEU A 117 0.14 7.00 13.59
CA LEU A 117 0.55 8.33 13.12
C LEU A 117 1.69 8.25 12.09
N ILE A 118 2.76 7.53 12.40
CA ILE A 118 3.90 7.40 11.48
C ILE A 118 3.48 6.64 10.22
N GLN A 119 2.74 5.55 10.37
CA GLN A 119 2.23 4.79 9.23
C GLN A 119 1.35 5.63 8.31
N GLU A 120 0.54 6.54 8.85
CA GLU A 120 -0.28 7.43 8.02
C GLU A 120 0.58 8.45 7.26
N VAL A 121 1.63 9.02 7.88
CA VAL A 121 2.60 9.88 7.16
C VAL A 121 3.30 9.10 6.06
N VAL A 122 3.80 7.90 6.36
CA VAL A 122 4.44 7.00 5.36
C VAL A 122 3.45 6.66 4.24
N ARG A 123 2.19 6.36 4.56
CA ARG A 123 1.14 6.08 3.57
C ARG A 123 0.92 7.26 2.63
N MET A 124 0.86 8.50 3.16
CA MET A 124 0.71 9.70 2.34
C MET A 124 1.87 9.88 1.36
N VAL A 125 3.09 9.63 1.81
CA VAL A 125 4.29 9.70 0.96
C VAL A 125 4.25 8.64 -0.12
N LEU A 126 3.97 7.39 0.23
CA LEU A 126 3.89 6.28 -0.74
C LEU A 126 2.75 6.49 -1.73
N GLU A 127 1.60 6.97 -1.28
CA GLU A 127 0.47 7.30 -2.16
C GLU A 127 0.85 8.37 -3.18
N ALA A 128 1.53 9.43 -2.76
CA ALA A 128 2.00 10.48 -3.68
C ALA A 128 2.99 9.95 -4.73
N ILE A 129 3.80 8.94 -4.39
CA ILE A 129 4.79 8.35 -5.31
C ILE A 129 4.16 7.33 -6.25
N TYR A 130 3.25 6.49 -5.78
CA TYR A 130 2.81 5.30 -6.53
C TYR A 130 1.42 5.42 -7.15
N GLU A 131 0.50 6.24 -6.58
CA GLU A 131 -0.91 6.28 -7.02
C GLU A 131 -1.06 6.57 -8.51
N GLY A 132 -0.29 7.52 -9.04
CA GLY A 132 -0.33 7.89 -10.45
C GLY A 132 0.25 6.85 -11.41
N ASN A 133 0.94 5.83 -10.89
CA ASN A 133 1.65 4.82 -11.68
C ASN A 133 0.99 3.44 -11.64
N PHE A 134 -0.03 3.24 -10.79
CA PHE A 134 -0.80 2.00 -10.78
C PHE A 134 -1.66 1.86 -12.02
N GLU A 135 -1.80 0.64 -12.51
CA GLU A 135 -2.64 0.37 -13.68
C GLU A 135 -4.10 0.75 -13.42
N TYR A 136 -4.80 1.14 -14.49
CA TYR A 136 -6.18 1.60 -14.39
C TYR A 136 -7.14 0.47 -13.96
N THR A 137 -6.75 -0.79 -14.15
CA THR A 137 -7.46 -1.99 -13.73
C THR A 137 -7.40 -2.24 -12.22
N SER A 138 -6.45 -1.62 -11.51
CA SER A 138 -6.32 -1.73 -10.06
C SER A 138 -7.32 -0.84 -9.35
N HIS A 139 -8.21 -1.41 -8.53
CA HIS A 139 -9.29 -0.69 -7.83
C HIS A 139 -9.23 -0.76 -6.31
N GLY A 140 -8.52 -1.75 -5.73
CA GLY A 140 -8.50 -2.01 -4.30
C GLY A 140 -7.75 -0.95 -3.51
N PHE A 141 -8.34 -0.44 -2.43
CA PHE A 141 -7.70 0.47 -1.46
C PHE A 141 -7.09 1.76 -2.03
N ARG A 142 -7.53 2.21 -3.20
CA ARG A 142 -7.04 3.40 -3.86
C ARG A 142 -7.98 4.59 -3.66
N PRO A 143 -7.48 5.84 -3.62
CA PRO A 143 -8.30 7.05 -3.62
C PRO A 143 -9.24 7.08 -4.83
N ASN A 144 -10.50 7.48 -4.60
CA ASN A 144 -11.53 7.58 -5.64
C ASN A 144 -11.84 6.28 -6.42
N ARG A 145 -11.40 5.12 -5.89
CA ARG A 145 -11.67 3.78 -6.43
C ARG A 145 -12.48 2.96 -5.42
N SER A 146 -13.32 2.07 -5.93
CA SER A 146 -14.20 1.25 -5.10
C SER A 146 -14.63 -0.03 -5.84
N CYS A 147 -15.37 -0.91 -5.17
CA CYS A 147 -16.01 -2.05 -5.85
C CYS A 147 -16.94 -1.58 -6.99
N HIS A 148 -17.62 -0.43 -6.84
CA HIS A 148 -18.50 0.09 -7.90
C HIS A 148 -17.70 0.55 -9.13
N THR A 149 -16.53 1.16 -8.95
CA THR A 149 -15.68 1.52 -10.09
C THR A 149 -15.14 0.28 -10.81
N ALA A 150 -14.83 -0.80 -10.07
CA ALA A 150 -14.43 -2.07 -10.66
C ALA A 150 -15.58 -2.71 -11.45
N LEU A 151 -16.80 -2.76 -10.89
CA LEU A 151 -17.97 -3.29 -11.59
C LEU A 151 -18.31 -2.50 -12.86
N THR A 152 -18.22 -1.16 -12.79
CA THR A 152 -18.43 -0.30 -13.96
C THR A 152 -17.38 -0.55 -15.03
N HIS A 153 -16.13 -0.78 -14.65
CA HIS A 153 -15.06 -1.14 -15.57
C HIS A 153 -15.37 -2.47 -16.26
N ILE A 154 -15.70 -3.53 -15.51
CA ILE A 154 -16.07 -4.83 -16.05
C ILE A 154 -17.25 -4.68 -17.03
N GLN A 155 -18.29 -3.96 -16.65
CA GLN A 155 -19.47 -3.74 -17.50
C GLN A 155 -19.11 -3.09 -18.85
N LYS A 156 -18.16 -2.15 -18.85
CA LYS A 156 -17.77 -1.41 -20.06
C LYS A 156 -16.79 -2.19 -20.94
N GLU A 157 -15.80 -2.84 -20.34
CA GLU A 157 -14.66 -3.39 -21.06
C GLU A 157 -14.82 -4.89 -21.42
N PHE A 158 -15.67 -5.63 -20.66
CA PHE A 158 -15.83 -7.08 -20.87
C PHE A 158 -16.97 -7.42 -21.85
N ASN A 159 -17.41 -6.43 -22.65
CA ASN A 159 -18.41 -6.67 -23.68
C ASN A 159 -17.89 -7.69 -24.71
N GLY A 160 -18.69 -8.76 -24.96
CA GLY A 160 -18.32 -9.82 -25.89
C GLY A 160 -17.35 -10.86 -25.32
N ALA A 161 -16.95 -10.76 -24.06
CA ALA A 161 -16.15 -11.79 -23.41
C ALA A 161 -16.95 -13.10 -23.32
N LYS A 162 -16.38 -14.18 -23.86
CA LYS A 162 -16.98 -15.54 -23.80
C LYS A 162 -16.52 -16.33 -22.58
N TRP A 163 -15.38 -15.98 -22.02
CA TRP A 163 -14.74 -16.65 -20.91
C TRP A 163 -14.35 -15.64 -19.84
N PHE A 164 -14.57 -16.02 -18.62
CA PHE A 164 -14.14 -15.27 -17.44
C PHE A 164 -13.25 -16.18 -16.59
N VAL A 165 -12.05 -15.73 -16.28
CA VAL A 165 -11.11 -16.45 -15.42
C VAL A 165 -11.04 -15.70 -14.09
N GLU A 166 -11.52 -16.32 -13.02
CA GLU A 166 -11.46 -15.79 -11.67
C GLU A 166 -10.30 -16.43 -10.91
N GLY A 167 -9.49 -15.60 -10.26
CA GLY A 167 -8.40 -16.03 -9.39
C GLY A 167 -8.46 -15.32 -8.05
N ASP A 168 -8.12 -16.03 -6.97
CA ASP A 168 -7.97 -15.49 -5.63
C ASP A 168 -6.62 -15.91 -5.03
N ILE A 169 -5.92 -14.96 -4.41
CA ILE A 169 -4.63 -15.22 -3.75
C ILE A 169 -4.90 -15.54 -2.29
N LYS A 170 -4.81 -16.81 -1.93
CA LYS A 170 -5.01 -17.27 -0.56
C LYS A 170 -3.99 -16.66 0.39
N GLY A 171 -4.49 -15.96 1.42
CA GLY A 171 -3.65 -15.40 2.48
C GLY A 171 -2.64 -14.35 1.97
N PHE A 172 -3.00 -13.55 0.96
CA PHE A 172 -2.09 -12.61 0.31
C PHE A 172 -1.32 -11.74 1.30
N PHE A 173 -2.02 -11.07 2.22
CA PHE A 173 -1.39 -10.20 3.22
C PHE A 173 -0.43 -10.93 4.16
N ASP A 174 -0.62 -12.22 4.39
CA ASP A 174 0.22 -13.02 5.29
C ASP A 174 1.46 -13.59 4.57
N ASN A 175 1.45 -13.58 3.22
CA ASN A 175 2.48 -14.21 2.39
C ASN A 175 3.32 -13.21 1.56
N ILE A 176 3.17 -11.91 1.75
CA ILE A 176 4.03 -10.92 1.10
C ILE A 176 5.47 -11.12 1.59
N ASP A 177 6.39 -11.38 0.65
CA ASP A 177 7.81 -11.45 0.93
C ASP A 177 8.37 -10.05 1.18
N HIS A 178 9.00 -9.84 2.35
CA HIS A 178 9.52 -8.54 2.75
C HIS A 178 10.68 -8.06 1.88
N ASP A 179 11.55 -8.96 1.47
CA ASP A 179 12.73 -8.59 0.67
C ASP A 179 12.33 -8.29 -0.76
N VAL A 180 11.41 -9.06 -1.33
CA VAL A 180 10.83 -8.79 -2.65
C VAL A 180 10.10 -7.44 -2.62
N LEU A 181 9.26 -7.18 -1.62
CA LEU A 181 8.56 -5.90 -1.50
C LEU A 181 9.54 -4.72 -1.46
N VAL A 182 10.57 -4.82 -0.63
CA VAL A 182 11.55 -3.73 -0.50
C VAL A 182 12.38 -3.58 -1.78
N SER A 183 12.74 -4.68 -2.47
CA SER A 183 13.44 -4.59 -3.76
C SER A 183 12.61 -3.87 -4.82
N ILE A 184 11.29 -4.13 -4.87
CA ILE A 184 10.37 -3.38 -5.73
C ILE A 184 10.38 -1.89 -5.38
N MET A 185 10.37 -1.55 -4.09
CA MET A 185 10.38 -0.16 -3.64
C MET A 185 11.72 0.53 -3.97
N GLN A 186 12.86 -0.18 -3.90
CA GLN A 186 14.20 0.35 -4.22
C GLN A 186 14.34 0.77 -5.68
N GLU A 187 13.49 0.30 -6.57
CA GLU A 187 13.49 0.77 -7.96
C GLU A 187 13.12 2.25 -8.08
N ARG A 188 12.32 2.76 -7.15
CA ARG A 188 11.85 4.16 -7.12
C ARG A 188 12.41 4.95 -5.94
N ILE A 189 12.77 4.30 -4.84
CA ILE A 189 13.18 4.92 -3.59
C ILE A 189 14.64 4.60 -3.32
N ALA A 190 15.51 5.63 -3.32
CA ALA A 190 16.93 5.52 -2.98
C ALA A 190 17.23 5.86 -1.50
N ASP A 191 16.21 6.25 -0.71
CA ASP A 191 16.39 6.59 0.70
C ASP A 191 16.37 5.33 1.58
N GLU A 192 17.55 4.82 1.92
CA GLU A 192 17.72 3.64 2.77
C GLU A 192 17.14 3.82 4.18
N ARG A 193 17.13 5.05 4.73
CA ARG A 193 16.53 5.33 6.06
C ARG A 193 15.03 5.09 6.01
N PHE A 194 14.38 5.54 4.94
CA PHE A 194 12.95 5.35 4.74
C PHE A 194 12.60 3.86 4.56
N LEU A 195 13.37 3.13 3.77
CA LEU A 195 13.19 1.70 3.55
C LEU A 195 13.44 0.88 4.84
N ARG A 196 14.45 1.26 5.64
CA ARG A 196 14.67 0.63 6.96
C ARG A 196 13.48 0.80 7.89
N LEU A 197 12.86 1.98 7.90
CA LEU A 197 11.65 2.20 8.71
C LEU A 197 10.51 1.27 8.26
N ILE A 198 10.30 1.12 6.96
CA ILE A 198 9.29 0.18 6.43
C ILE A 198 9.62 -1.25 6.86
N ARG A 199 10.87 -1.69 6.76
CA ARG A 199 11.30 -3.01 7.25
C ARG A 199 11.04 -3.18 8.76
N LYS A 200 11.25 -2.13 9.57
CA LYS A 200 10.91 -2.17 10.99
C LYS A 200 9.41 -2.40 11.21
N PHE A 201 8.53 -1.74 10.46
CA PHE A 201 7.08 -1.98 10.54
C PHE A 201 6.69 -3.40 10.11
N LEU A 202 7.29 -3.93 9.04
CA LEU A 202 7.02 -5.29 8.57
C LEU A 202 7.43 -6.34 9.60
N LYS A 203 8.52 -6.11 10.33
CA LYS A 203 9.09 -7.02 11.34
C LYS A 203 8.60 -6.78 12.76
N ALA A 204 7.72 -5.80 13.01
CA ALA A 204 7.29 -5.42 14.35
C ALA A 204 6.57 -6.53 15.13
N GLY A 205 6.02 -7.52 14.45
CA GLY A 205 5.30 -8.63 15.07
C GLY A 205 3.92 -8.26 15.59
N TYR A 206 3.34 -9.19 16.35
CA TYR A 206 2.04 -8.98 16.97
C TYR A 206 1.94 -9.69 18.32
N ILE A 207 1.03 -9.18 19.16
CA ILE A 207 0.69 -9.78 20.46
C ILE A 207 -0.68 -10.44 20.33
N GLU A 208 -0.74 -11.72 20.65
CA GLU A 208 -1.93 -12.54 20.73
C GLU A 208 -1.92 -13.34 22.05
N ASP A 209 -3.00 -13.27 22.81
CA ASP A 209 -3.12 -13.94 24.11
C ASP A 209 -1.90 -13.69 25.03
N TRP A 210 -1.45 -12.41 25.07
CA TRP A 210 -0.28 -11.95 25.84
C TRP A 210 1.06 -12.54 25.41
N LYS A 211 1.11 -13.26 24.27
CA LYS A 211 2.33 -13.79 23.69
C LYS A 211 2.77 -12.97 22.48
N TYR A 212 4.06 -12.68 22.43
CA TYR A 212 4.66 -12.03 21.28
C TYR A 212 4.92 -13.06 20.17
N ASN A 213 4.58 -12.68 18.94
CA ASN A 213 4.80 -13.47 17.74
C ASN A 213 5.58 -12.65 16.72
N ASN A 214 6.64 -13.21 16.18
CA ASN A 214 7.41 -12.61 15.10
C ASN A 214 6.63 -12.63 13.79
N THR A 215 6.88 -11.62 12.94
CA THR A 215 6.38 -11.58 11.55
C THR A 215 7.58 -11.79 10.62
N TYR A 216 7.64 -12.94 9.97
CA TYR A 216 8.69 -13.29 9.00
C TYR A 216 8.28 -12.97 7.56
N SER A 217 7.01 -12.95 7.27
CA SER A 217 6.39 -12.59 6.00
C SER A 217 5.08 -11.84 6.23
N GLY A 218 4.58 -11.22 5.19
CA GLY A 218 3.30 -10.54 5.23
C GLY A 218 3.33 -9.15 5.84
N THR A 219 2.19 -8.49 5.75
CA THR A 219 1.92 -7.21 6.38
C THR A 219 0.82 -7.38 7.42
N PRO A 220 0.89 -6.72 8.59
CA PRO A 220 -0.16 -6.84 9.59
C PRO A 220 -1.52 -6.45 9.00
N GLN A 221 -2.48 -7.40 8.93
CA GLN A 221 -3.85 -7.06 8.52
C GLN A 221 -4.42 -6.04 9.49
N GLY A 222 -4.70 -4.82 9.01
CA GLY A 222 -5.15 -3.69 9.83
C GLY A 222 -4.09 -2.61 10.07
N GLY A 223 -2.85 -2.81 9.64
CA GLY A 223 -1.86 -1.74 9.53
C GLY A 223 -2.28 -0.70 8.49
N ILE A 224 -2.05 0.58 8.78
CA ILE A 224 -2.46 1.69 7.90
C ILE A 224 -1.70 1.66 6.56
N ILE A 225 -0.43 1.25 6.58
CA ILE A 225 0.39 1.14 5.36
C ILE A 225 0.16 -0.17 4.58
N SER A 226 -0.43 -1.19 5.19
CA SER A 226 -0.54 -2.52 4.58
C SER A 226 -1.26 -2.51 3.22
N PRO A 227 -2.36 -1.75 3.02
CA PRO A 227 -3.04 -1.68 1.73
C PRO A 227 -2.18 -1.10 0.60
N ILE A 228 -1.44 -0.03 0.86
CA ILE A 228 -0.59 0.58 -0.17
C ILE A 228 0.62 -0.31 -0.50
N LEU A 229 1.20 -0.98 0.51
CA LEU A 229 2.28 -1.94 0.29
C LEU A 229 1.80 -3.14 -0.54
N ALA A 230 0.58 -3.61 -0.29
CA ALA A 230 -0.07 -4.65 -1.08
C ALA A 230 -0.24 -4.22 -2.55
N ASN A 231 -0.71 -3.01 -2.79
CA ASN A 231 -0.86 -2.47 -4.15
C ASN A 231 0.50 -2.33 -4.86
N ILE A 232 1.54 -1.85 -4.17
CA ILE A 232 2.91 -1.77 -4.73
C ILE A 232 3.41 -3.17 -5.14
N TYR A 233 3.15 -4.17 -4.32
CA TYR A 233 3.55 -5.56 -4.61
C TYR A 233 2.81 -6.13 -5.81
N LEU A 234 1.47 -5.97 -5.86
CA LEU A 234 0.61 -6.48 -6.93
C LEU A 234 0.73 -5.72 -8.24
N ASP A 235 1.17 -4.48 -8.23
CA ASP A 235 1.39 -3.69 -9.44
C ASP A 235 2.34 -4.37 -10.46
N ARG A 236 3.23 -5.26 -9.97
CA ARG A 236 4.07 -6.10 -10.82
C ARG A 236 3.26 -7.09 -11.64
N PHE A 237 2.26 -7.69 -11.01
CA PHE A 237 1.36 -8.60 -11.70
C PHE A 237 0.46 -7.85 -12.70
N ASP A 238 -0.05 -6.69 -12.31
CA ASP A 238 -0.88 -5.87 -13.20
C ASP A 238 -0.10 -5.43 -14.45
N LYS A 239 1.15 -4.98 -14.29
CA LYS A 239 2.04 -4.60 -15.40
C LYS A 239 2.40 -5.79 -16.29
N TYR A 240 2.70 -6.95 -15.69
CA TYR A 240 2.94 -8.18 -16.44
C TYR A 240 1.72 -8.56 -17.29
N MET A 241 0.52 -8.51 -16.71
CA MET A 241 -0.70 -8.82 -17.43
C MET A 241 -0.97 -7.83 -18.57
N LYS A 242 -0.71 -6.56 -18.36
CA LYS A 242 -0.82 -5.53 -19.40
C LYS A 242 0.13 -5.81 -20.57
N GLU A 243 1.38 -6.14 -20.27
CA GLU A 243 2.36 -6.51 -21.28
C GLU A 243 1.93 -7.77 -22.04
N TYR A 244 1.49 -8.81 -21.33
CA TYR A 244 0.96 -10.04 -21.92
C TYR A 244 -0.22 -9.76 -22.86
N ILE A 245 -1.19 -8.95 -22.43
CA ILE A 245 -2.35 -8.57 -23.24
C ILE A 245 -1.91 -7.82 -24.51
N SER A 246 -0.96 -6.87 -24.39
CA SER A 246 -0.46 -6.09 -25.51
C SER A 246 0.20 -6.96 -26.60
N HIS A 247 0.88 -8.04 -26.19
CA HIS A 247 1.46 -9.01 -27.13
C HIS A 247 0.40 -9.90 -27.76
N PHE A 248 -0.64 -10.28 -27.00
CA PHE A 248 -1.72 -11.13 -27.45
C PHE A 248 -2.66 -10.42 -28.45
N ASP A 249 -2.99 -9.16 -28.17
CA ASP A 249 -3.91 -8.34 -28.99
C ASP A 249 -3.19 -7.57 -30.13
N LYS A 250 -2.02 -8.02 -30.55
CA LYS A 250 -1.22 -7.39 -31.60
C LYS A 250 -1.84 -7.61 -32.98
N GLY A 251 -2.14 -6.51 -33.71
CA GLY A 251 -2.68 -6.55 -35.06
C GLY A 251 -4.19 -6.28 -35.16
N LYS A 252 -4.74 -6.35 -36.39
CA LYS A 252 -6.18 -6.13 -36.65
C LYS A 252 -7.06 -7.32 -36.24
N GLU A 253 -6.50 -8.51 -36.26
CA GLU A 253 -7.16 -9.77 -35.90
C GLU A 253 -6.31 -10.49 -34.86
N ARG A 254 -6.97 -11.14 -33.90
CA ARG A 254 -6.29 -11.98 -32.93
C ARG A 254 -5.65 -13.17 -33.62
N ALA A 255 -4.38 -13.41 -33.34
CA ALA A 255 -3.70 -14.62 -33.82
C ALA A 255 -4.41 -15.86 -33.28
N HIS A 256 -4.72 -16.78 -34.16
CA HIS A 256 -5.26 -18.08 -33.76
C HIS A 256 -4.24 -18.84 -32.91
N ASN A 257 -4.70 -19.43 -31.79
CA ASN A 257 -3.86 -20.33 -31.02
C ASN A 257 -3.51 -21.55 -31.88
N LYS A 258 -2.22 -21.72 -32.23
CA LYS A 258 -1.75 -22.78 -33.10
C LYS A 258 -2.09 -24.18 -32.60
N GLU A 259 -2.00 -24.38 -31.30
CA GLU A 259 -2.31 -25.63 -30.63
C GLU A 259 -3.82 -25.96 -30.73
N TYR A 260 -4.66 -24.97 -30.44
CA TYR A 260 -6.12 -25.08 -30.60
C TYR A 260 -6.49 -25.44 -32.06
N CYS A 261 -5.90 -24.76 -33.03
CA CYS A 261 -6.17 -25.04 -34.44
C CYS A 261 -5.76 -26.48 -34.81
N CYS A 262 -4.59 -26.93 -34.33
CA CYS A 262 -4.13 -28.30 -34.56
C CYS A 262 -5.08 -29.35 -33.93
N LEU A 263 -5.48 -29.13 -32.67
CA LEU A 263 -6.42 -30.02 -31.97
C LEU A 263 -7.81 -30.03 -32.62
N ASN A 264 -8.30 -28.84 -33.00
CA ASN A 264 -9.59 -28.75 -33.68
C ASN A 264 -9.59 -29.48 -35.05
N THR A 265 -8.52 -29.35 -35.84
CA THR A 265 -8.34 -30.06 -37.09
C THR A 265 -8.33 -31.59 -36.88
N LYS A 266 -7.60 -32.07 -35.87
CA LYS A 266 -7.60 -33.50 -35.51
C LYS A 266 -9.00 -34.00 -35.12
N THR A 267 -9.74 -33.21 -34.31
CA THR A 267 -11.09 -33.55 -33.89
C THR A 267 -12.08 -33.62 -35.07
N VAL A 268 -11.97 -32.67 -36.00
CA VAL A 268 -12.81 -32.67 -37.23
C VAL A 268 -12.50 -33.87 -38.09
N ASN A 269 -11.22 -34.26 -38.24
CA ASN A 269 -10.81 -35.43 -39.03
C ASN A 269 -11.22 -36.75 -38.37
N LEU A 270 -11.34 -36.84 -37.07
CA LEU A 270 -11.84 -38.01 -36.35
C LEU A 270 -13.37 -38.17 -36.41
N ARG A 271 -14.08 -37.09 -36.77
CA ARG A 271 -15.56 -37.11 -36.95
C ARG A 271 -16.00 -37.40 -38.39
N LYS A 272 -15.09 -37.40 -39.33
CA LYS A 272 -15.29 -37.89 -40.71
C LYS A 272 -14.97 -39.38 -40.82
#